data_67aae626302b1457c04ba9335983fe3d
#
_entry.id   67aae626302b1457c04ba9335983fe3d
#
_cell.length_a   1.000
_cell.length_b   1.000
_cell.length_c   1.000
_cell.angle_alpha   90.00
_cell.angle_beta   90.00
_cell.angle_gamma   90.00
#
_symmetry.space_group_name_H-M   'P 1'
#
loop_
_entity.id
_entity.type
_entity.pdbx_description
1 polymer ?
#
loop_
_entity_poly.entity_id
_entity_poly.type
_entity_poly.pdbx_seq_one_letter_code
_entity_poly.pdbx_strand_id
1 'polypeptide(L)'
;LPQSQTGPGYKEYPDPDYDLSYWDDKFCIEYLPEGMVDIRESKAWDVFAFLNPVLPEVREYVMRMVTELVTNYDFDGYILDYCRYMNMNSDFSEASKKAFEEYAGVTCTDFPRDIYYYADGVTDKTQFTPSTYYNQWVEWRASVIQGYVKEIRETIKAIKPEVDIEYWAAAWWPLPHTGQNW
;
A
#
# COMPACT_ATOMS: atom_id res chain seq x y z
N LEU A 1 -4.94 -12.19 -2.27
CA LEU A 1 -5.04 -12.68 -3.64
C LEU A 1 -3.72 -13.35 -3.96
N PRO A 2 -3.69 -14.57 -4.56
CA PRO A 2 -2.47 -15.03 -5.14
C PRO A 2 -2.07 -13.98 -6.18
N GLN A 3 -0.98 -13.31 -5.95
CA GLN A 3 -0.38 -12.48 -6.98
C GLN A 3 -0.03 -13.46 -8.09
N SER A 4 -0.85 -13.48 -9.13
CA SER A 4 -0.47 -14.22 -10.33
C SER A 4 0.89 -13.66 -10.74
N GLN A 5 1.77 -14.51 -11.22
CA GLN A 5 3.07 -14.07 -11.75
C GLN A 5 2.92 -13.12 -12.95
N THR A 6 1.71 -12.69 -13.20
CA THR A 6 1.26 -11.82 -14.27
C THR A 6 0.30 -10.80 -13.67
N GLY A 7 0.23 -9.63 -14.23
CA GLY A 7 -0.65 -8.56 -13.80
C GLY A 7 0.08 -7.36 -13.19
N PRO A 8 -0.65 -6.30 -12.81
CA PRO A 8 -0.05 -5.00 -12.54
C PRO A 8 0.92 -4.96 -11.36
N GLY A 9 0.80 -5.86 -10.40
CA GLY A 9 1.65 -5.88 -9.21
C GLY A 9 2.88 -6.77 -9.30
N TYR A 10 3.20 -7.37 -10.46
CA TYR A 10 4.32 -8.30 -10.59
C TYR A 10 5.41 -7.76 -11.51
N LYS A 11 6.62 -7.60 -10.98
CA LYS A 11 7.74 -6.96 -11.70
C LYS A 11 8.46 -7.88 -12.68
N GLU A 12 8.73 -9.13 -12.27
CA GLU A 12 9.63 -10.04 -13.02
C GLU A 12 8.96 -10.64 -14.25
N TYR A 13 7.66 -10.89 -14.17
CA TYR A 13 6.90 -11.59 -15.21
C TYR A 13 5.61 -10.84 -15.53
N PRO A 14 5.70 -9.61 -16.05
CA PRO A 14 4.52 -8.90 -16.50
C PRO A 14 3.86 -9.69 -17.63
N ASP A 15 2.53 -9.76 -17.61
CA ASP A 15 1.78 -10.37 -18.70
C ASP A 15 1.94 -9.49 -19.96
N PRO A 16 2.55 -9.97 -21.05
CA PRO A 16 2.76 -9.16 -22.23
C PRO A 16 1.46 -8.79 -22.96
N ASP A 17 0.39 -9.52 -22.71
CA ASP A 17 -0.94 -9.27 -23.30
C ASP A 17 -1.78 -8.33 -22.41
N TYR A 18 -1.27 -7.94 -21.24
CA TYR A 18 -1.96 -7.05 -20.32
C TYR A 18 -1.47 -5.61 -20.48
N ASP A 19 -2.36 -4.73 -20.92
CA ASP A 19 -2.05 -3.30 -21.02
C ASP A 19 -1.92 -2.66 -19.63
N LEU A 20 -0.70 -2.41 -19.20
CA LEU A 20 -0.39 -1.76 -17.93
C LEU A 20 -0.51 -0.24 -17.96
N SER A 21 -0.72 0.38 -19.11
CA SER A 21 -0.71 1.84 -19.24
C SER A 21 -1.76 2.53 -18.36
N TYR A 22 -2.90 1.88 -18.13
CA TYR A 22 -3.91 2.35 -17.20
C TYR A 22 -3.40 2.44 -15.75
N TRP A 23 -2.38 1.64 -15.40
CA TRP A 23 -1.84 1.53 -14.05
C TRP A 23 -0.58 2.37 -13.82
N ASP A 24 -0.03 2.99 -14.87
CA ASP A 24 1.29 3.66 -14.81
C ASP A 24 1.38 4.74 -13.73
N ASP A 25 0.31 5.46 -13.49
CA ASP A 25 0.22 6.51 -12.47
C ASP A 25 -0.35 6.04 -11.12
N LYS A 26 -0.56 4.73 -10.95
CA LYS A 26 -1.24 4.14 -9.78
C LYS A 26 -0.34 3.30 -8.89
N PHE A 27 0.91 3.10 -9.30
CA PHE A 27 1.90 2.44 -8.46
C PHE A 27 2.40 3.34 -7.34
N CYS A 28 2.84 2.71 -6.26
CA CYS A 28 3.48 3.43 -5.16
C CYS A 28 4.79 4.09 -5.62
N ILE A 29 5.08 5.24 -5.05
CA ILE A 29 6.37 5.92 -5.17
C ILE A 29 7.15 5.70 -3.87
N GLU A 30 8.38 5.21 -3.98
CA GLU A 30 9.26 5.06 -2.83
C GLU A 30 10.14 6.29 -2.63
N TYR A 31 10.33 6.69 -1.37
CA TYR A 31 11.34 7.67 -0.98
C TYR A 31 12.55 6.95 -0.40
N LEU A 32 13.65 6.98 -1.14
CA LEU A 32 14.88 6.27 -0.86
C LEU A 32 16.04 7.27 -0.69
N PRO A 33 17.23 6.85 -0.21
CA PRO A 33 18.39 7.73 -0.11
C PRO A 33 18.77 8.43 -1.41
N GLU A 34 18.55 7.78 -2.55
CA GLU A 34 18.78 8.35 -3.89
C GLU A 34 17.67 9.27 -4.38
N GLY A 35 16.54 9.35 -3.67
CA GLY A 35 15.39 10.19 -4.02
C GLY A 35 14.08 9.45 -4.21
N MET A 36 13.18 10.07 -4.95
CA MET A 36 11.85 9.51 -5.25
C MET A 36 11.97 8.55 -6.43
N VAL A 37 11.50 7.32 -6.26
CA VAL A 37 11.62 6.24 -7.26
C VAL A 37 10.28 5.54 -7.42
N ASP A 38 9.85 5.30 -8.65
CA ASP A 38 8.71 4.41 -8.91
C ASP A 38 9.02 3.01 -8.37
N ILE A 39 8.09 2.41 -7.62
CA ILE A 39 8.31 1.11 -7.00
C ILE A 39 8.65 0.01 -8.02
N ARG A 40 8.21 0.17 -9.28
CA ARG A 40 8.53 -0.76 -10.36
C ARG A 40 10.01 -0.73 -10.75
N GLU A 41 10.66 0.42 -10.57
CA GLU A 41 12.08 0.64 -10.87
C GLU A 41 12.97 0.45 -9.65
N SER A 42 12.37 0.43 -8.47
CA SER A 42 13.07 0.26 -7.21
C SER A 42 13.71 -1.12 -7.11
N LYS A 43 14.98 -1.17 -6.72
CA LYS A 43 15.71 -2.40 -6.38
C LYS A 43 15.52 -2.81 -4.93
N ALA A 44 14.75 -2.06 -4.18
CA ALA A 44 14.49 -2.34 -2.77
C ALA A 44 13.71 -3.66 -2.58
N TRP A 45 12.88 -4.02 -3.57
CA TRP A 45 12.12 -5.28 -3.64
C TRP A 45 12.10 -5.78 -5.07
N ASP A 46 12.60 -6.99 -5.28
CA ASP A 46 12.83 -7.52 -6.62
C ASP A 46 11.57 -8.07 -7.29
N VAL A 47 10.51 -8.36 -6.52
CA VAL A 47 9.36 -9.14 -7.01
C VAL A 47 8.06 -8.35 -7.11
N PHE A 48 7.76 -7.45 -6.18
CA PHE A 48 6.44 -6.82 -6.08
C PHE A 48 6.47 -5.33 -6.37
N ALA A 49 5.47 -4.88 -7.14
CA ALA A 49 5.13 -3.48 -7.28
C ALA A 49 3.73 -3.25 -6.70
N PHE A 50 3.65 -2.49 -5.61
CA PHE A 50 2.40 -2.21 -4.92
C PHE A 50 1.66 -1.07 -5.61
N LEU A 51 0.36 -1.26 -5.81
CA LEU A 51 -0.54 -0.18 -6.17
C LEU A 51 -0.84 0.68 -4.94
N ASN A 52 -1.04 1.97 -5.15
CA ASN A 52 -1.31 2.92 -4.08
C ASN A 52 -2.73 2.76 -3.51
N PRO A 53 -2.90 2.33 -2.26
CA PRO A 53 -4.22 2.09 -1.65
C PRO A 53 -5.01 3.37 -1.35
N VAL A 54 -4.40 4.54 -1.51
CA VAL A 54 -5.07 5.84 -1.34
C VAL A 54 -5.95 6.18 -2.55
N LEU A 55 -5.59 5.67 -3.73
CA LEU A 55 -6.29 5.98 -4.99
C LEU A 55 -7.65 5.26 -5.06
N PRO A 56 -8.74 6.00 -5.33
CA PRO A 56 -10.07 5.43 -5.46
C PRO A 56 -10.15 4.33 -6.53
N GLU A 57 -9.46 4.49 -7.64
CA GLU A 57 -9.44 3.55 -8.77
C GLU A 57 -8.81 2.20 -8.39
N VAL A 58 -7.77 2.25 -7.55
CA VAL A 58 -7.12 1.04 -7.01
C VAL A 58 -8.08 0.32 -6.06
N ARG A 59 -8.75 1.06 -5.18
CA ARG A 59 -9.74 0.50 -4.25
C ARG A 59 -10.92 -0.11 -5.00
N GLU A 60 -11.48 0.59 -5.97
CA GLU A 60 -12.57 0.10 -6.80
C GLU A 60 -12.20 -1.18 -7.56
N TYR A 61 -11.00 -1.24 -8.13
CA TYR A 61 -10.49 -2.44 -8.79
C TYR A 61 -10.48 -3.65 -7.84
N VAL A 62 -9.94 -3.48 -6.64
CA VAL A 62 -9.90 -4.57 -5.65
C VAL A 62 -11.30 -4.94 -5.18
N MET A 63 -12.18 -3.97 -4.94
CA MET A 63 -13.58 -4.28 -4.55
C MET A 63 -14.32 -5.04 -5.64
N ARG A 64 -14.07 -4.76 -6.92
CA ARG A 64 -14.63 -5.55 -8.03
C ARG A 64 -14.13 -6.99 -8.02
N MET A 65 -12.83 -7.21 -7.82
CA MET A 65 -12.26 -8.55 -7.71
C MET A 65 -12.83 -9.32 -6.51
N VAL A 66 -12.92 -8.67 -5.35
CA VAL A 66 -13.52 -9.26 -4.15
C VAL A 66 -14.97 -9.63 -4.40
N THR A 67 -15.75 -8.73 -5.00
CA THR A 67 -17.17 -8.97 -5.33
C THR A 67 -17.31 -10.15 -6.28
N GLU A 68 -16.50 -10.22 -7.33
CA GLU A 68 -16.51 -11.33 -8.29
C GLU A 68 -16.22 -12.67 -7.61
N LEU A 69 -15.16 -12.72 -6.79
CA LEU A 69 -14.78 -13.95 -6.08
C LEU A 69 -15.88 -14.42 -5.14
N VAL A 70 -16.41 -13.51 -4.30
CA VAL A 70 -17.42 -13.86 -3.31
C VAL A 70 -18.75 -14.25 -3.96
N THR A 71 -19.08 -13.65 -5.12
CA THR A 71 -20.33 -13.95 -5.83
C THR A 71 -20.27 -15.30 -6.56
N ASN A 72 -19.14 -15.62 -7.19
CA ASN A 72 -19.09 -16.72 -8.14
C ASN A 72 -18.47 -18.01 -7.58
N TYR A 73 -17.79 -17.93 -6.43
CA TYR A 73 -17.11 -19.11 -5.86
C TYR A 73 -17.58 -19.38 -4.44
N ASP A 74 -17.63 -20.65 -4.09
CA ASP A 74 -18.01 -21.11 -2.76
C ASP A 74 -16.77 -21.39 -1.93
N PHE A 75 -16.64 -20.70 -0.79
CA PHE A 75 -15.55 -20.85 0.16
C PHE A 75 -15.99 -20.37 1.55
N ASP A 76 -15.37 -20.96 2.59
CA ASP A 76 -15.73 -20.69 3.98
C ASP A 76 -15.01 -19.45 4.54
N GLY A 77 -13.87 -19.08 4.00
CA GLY A 77 -13.04 -17.98 4.50
C GLY A 77 -12.30 -17.22 3.41
N TYR A 78 -12.04 -15.94 3.69
CA TYR A 78 -11.29 -15.03 2.84
C TYR A 78 -10.10 -14.46 3.61
N ILE A 79 -8.87 -14.77 3.17
CA ILE A 79 -7.65 -14.33 3.84
C ILE A 79 -7.07 -13.11 3.12
N LEU A 80 -6.87 -12.03 3.87
CA LEU A 80 -6.16 -10.83 3.41
C LEU A 80 -4.65 -11.03 3.63
N ASP A 81 -3.92 -11.30 2.55
CA ASP A 81 -2.47 -11.36 2.57
C ASP A 81 -1.86 -10.10 1.95
N TYR A 82 -0.73 -9.66 2.46
CA TYR A 82 -0.05 -8.42 2.03
C TYR A 82 -0.93 -7.16 2.04
N CYS A 83 -2.00 -7.13 2.81
CA CYS A 83 -2.84 -5.95 2.98
C CYS A 83 -2.15 -4.92 3.90
N ARG A 84 -1.07 -4.35 3.43
CA ARG A 84 -0.20 -3.42 4.15
C ARG A 84 0.65 -2.62 3.16
N TYR A 85 1.26 -1.55 3.63
CA TYR A 85 2.39 -0.96 2.92
C TYR A 85 3.60 -1.90 2.96
N MET A 86 4.43 -1.86 1.92
CA MET A 86 5.60 -2.73 1.86
C MET A 86 6.59 -2.42 3.00
N ASN A 87 6.87 -1.13 3.21
CA ASN A 87 7.78 -0.64 4.23
C ASN A 87 7.52 0.85 4.52
N MET A 88 8.39 1.50 5.28
CA MET A 88 8.27 2.94 5.55
C MET A 88 8.52 3.81 4.32
N ASN A 89 9.26 3.31 3.33
CA ASN A 89 9.65 4.06 2.15
C ASN A 89 8.53 4.28 1.13
N SER A 90 7.43 3.56 1.19
CA SER A 90 6.27 3.75 0.31
C SER A 90 4.97 3.93 1.09
N ASP A 91 3.97 4.68 0.63
CA ASP A 91 3.92 5.43 -0.63
C ASP A 91 4.14 6.92 -0.38
N PHE A 92 4.94 7.56 -1.21
CA PHE A 92 5.23 9.00 -1.15
C PHE A 92 4.79 9.74 -2.42
N SER A 93 3.75 9.26 -3.10
CA SER A 93 3.15 9.96 -4.24
C SER A 93 2.49 11.30 -3.83
N GLU A 94 2.24 12.16 -4.80
CA GLU A 94 1.49 13.40 -4.58
C GLU A 94 0.05 13.13 -4.09
N ALA A 95 -0.55 12.00 -4.49
CA ALA A 95 -1.85 11.59 -3.98
C ALA A 95 -1.81 11.29 -2.48
N SER A 96 -0.79 10.58 -2.03
CA SER A 96 -0.59 10.28 -0.61
C SER A 96 -0.25 11.52 0.20
N LYS A 97 0.58 12.43 -0.34
CA LYS A 97 0.84 13.72 0.28
C LYS A 97 -0.45 14.50 0.52
N LYS A 98 -1.26 14.69 -0.52
CA LYS A 98 -2.52 15.43 -0.43
C LYS A 98 -3.49 14.81 0.58
N ALA A 99 -3.66 13.49 0.54
CA ALA A 99 -4.54 12.79 1.46
C ALA A 99 -4.06 12.88 2.92
N PHE A 100 -2.75 12.86 3.14
CA PHE A 100 -2.16 13.08 4.45
C PHE A 100 -2.37 14.51 4.96
N GLU A 101 -2.11 15.52 4.13
CA GLU A 101 -2.33 16.92 4.48
C GLU A 101 -3.77 17.17 4.90
N GLU A 102 -4.72 16.60 4.18
CA GLU A 102 -6.15 16.67 4.50
C GLU A 102 -6.47 15.95 5.83
N TYR A 103 -5.94 14.75 6.04
CA TYR A 103 -6.13 13.99 7.28
C TYR A 103 -5.56 14.71 8.51
N ALA A 104 -4.34 15.20 8.41
CA ALA A 104 -3.61 15.80 9.52
C ALA A 104 -3.91 17.29 9.74
N GLY A 105 -4.58 17.96 8.78
CA GLY A 105 -4.83 19.41 8.82
C GLY A 105 -3.55 20.23 8.71
N VAL A 106 -2.56 19.75 7.96
CA VAL A 106 -1.24 20.40 7.81
C VAL A 106 -0.93 20.68 6.35
N THR A 107 0.14 21.42 6.10
CA THR A 107 0.72 21.60 4.76
C THR A 107 2.19 21.23 4.80
N CYS A 108 2.59 20.27 3.97
CA CYS A 108 3.97 19.86 3.80
C CYS A 108 4.66 20.79 2.80
N THR A 109 5.61 21.58 3.29
CA THR A 109 6.34 22.58 2.49
C THR A 109 7.64 22.05 1.91
N ASP A 110 8.17 20.98 2.48
CA ASP A 110 9.39 20.27 2.04
C ASP A 110 9.16 18.76 2.01
N PHE A 111 8.10 18.31 1.31
CA PHE A 111 7.78 16.89 1.19
C PHE A 111 8.77 16.19 0.25
N PRO A 112 9.27 15.00 0.60
CA PRO A 112 8.92 14.14 1.75
C PRO A 112 9.73 14.41 3.03
N ARG A 113 10.61 15.40 3.04
CA ARG A 113 11.50 15.70 4.16
C ARG A 113 10.76 16.16 5.43
N ASP A 114 9.55 16.68 5.29
CA ASP A 114 8.66 16.99 6.42
C ASP A 114 8.26 15.72 7.21
N ILE A 115 8.34 14.54 6.57
CA ILE A 115 8.05 13.25 7.18
C ILE A 115 9.30 12.63 7.78
N TYR A 116 10.32 12.41 6.97
CA TYR A 116 11.66 12.00 7.41
C TYR A 116 12.68 12.38 6.33
N TYR A 117 13.97 12.29 6.67
CA TYR A 117 15.04 12.56 5.73
C TYR A 117 16.22 11.61 5.92
N TYR A 118 17.02 11.49 4.88
CA TYR A 118 18.31 10.81 4.91
C TYR A 118 19.42 11.84 5.09
N ALA A 119 20.35 11.55 5.99
CA ALA A 119 21.56 12.34 6.13
C ALA A 119 22.52 12.10 4.95
N ASP A 120 23.42 13.04 4.71
CA ASP A 120 24.40 12.93 3.62
C ASP A 120 25.24 11.65 3.76
N GLY A 121 25.39 10.92 2.65
CA GLY A 121 26.16 9.68 2.59
C GLY A 121 25.42 8.42 3.08
N VAL A 122 24.20 8.52 3.56
CA VAL A 122 23.38 7.36 3.89
C VAL A 122 22.97 6.65 2.60
N THR A 123 23.16 5.34 2.56
CA THR A 123 22.75 4.45 1.45
C THR A 123 21.75 3.38 1.90
N ASP A 124 21.64 3.16 3.20
CA ASP A 124 20.69 2.21 3.77
C ASP A 124 19.31 2.87 3.96
N LYS A 125 18.33 2.40 3.22
CA LYS A 125 16.96 2.90 3.24
C LYS A 125 16.25 2.81 4.60
N THR A 126 16.80 2.07 5.55
CA THR A 126 16.26 1.97 6.91
C THR A 126 16.84 3.01 7.86
N GLN A 127 17.91 3.69 7.46
CA GLN A 127 18.62 4.68 8.28
C GLN A 127 18.16 6.11 7.99
N PHE A 128 16.88 6.36 8.16
CA PHE A 128 16.32 7.71 8.05
C PHE A 128 16.16 8.39 9.42
N THR A 129 16.07 9.69 9.41
CA THR A 129 15.80 10.51 10.61
C THR A 129 14.37 11.01 10.54
N PRO A 130 13.50 10.67 11.52
CA PRO A 130 12.15 11.22 11.62
C PRO A 130 12.13 12.75 11.65
N SER A 131 11.12 13.35 11.01
CA SER A 131 10.91 14.79 10.96
C SER A 131 9.58 15.18 11.61
N THR A 132 9.13 16.41 11.39
CA THR A 132 8.01 17.05 12.09
C THR A 132 6.73 16.22 12.07
N TYR A 133 6.37 15.64 10.93
CA TYR A 133 5.10 14.95 10.76
C TYR A 133 5.20 13.41 10.75
N TYR A 134 6.35 12.85 11.13
CA TYR A 134 6.59 11.41 11.08
C TYR A 134 5.51 10.58 11.80
N ASN A 135 5.20 10.90 13.04
CA ASN A 135 4.22 10.13 13.83
C ASN A 135 2.81 10.23 13.23
N GLN A 136 2.40 11.43 12.80
CA GLN A 136 1.11 11.63 12.14
C GLN A 136 1.02 10.89 10.80
N TRP A 137 2.12 10.85 10.06
CA TRP A 137 2.22 10.07 8.82
C TRP A 137 2.03 8.58 9.08
N VAL A 138 2.68 8.02 10.12
CA VAL A 138 2.53 6.61 10.50
C VAL A 138 1.08 6.30 10.91
N GLU A 139 0.45 7.15 11.71
CA GLU A 139 -0.96 7.01 12.11
C GLU A 139 -1.90 7.08 10.92
N TRP A 140 -1.69 8.04 10.02
CA TRP A 140 -2.47 8.18 8.80
C TRP A 140 -2.37 6.93 7.92
N ARG A 141 -1.17 6.42 7.69
CA ARG A 141 -0.98 5.19 6.90
C ARG A 141 -1.71 4.00 7.53
N ALA A 142 -1.66 3.86 8.83
CA ALA A 142 -2.43 2.83 9.53
C ALA A 142 -3.94 2.99 9.30
N SER A 143 -4.45 4.22 9.36
CA SER A 143 -5.86 4.51 9.09
C SER A 143 -6.28 4.19 7.65
N VAL A 144 -5.40 4.39 6.67
CA VAL A 144 -5.65 4.03 5.26
C VAL A 144 -5.83 2.52 5.12
N ILE A 145 -4.93 1.72 5.69
CA ILE A 145 -5.02 0.25 5.64
C ILE A 145 -6.25 -0.25 6.43
N GLN A 146 -6.51 0.31 7.60
CA GLN A 146 -7.71 -0.03 8.39
C GLN A 146 -8.99 0.26 7.60
N GLY A 147 -9.09 1.41 6.95
CA GLY A 147 -10.21 1.76 6.10
C GLY A 147 -10.38 0.80 4.93
N TYR A 148 -9.27 0.38 4.34
CA TYR A 148 -9.26 -0.58 3.23
C TYR A 148 -9.73 -1.98 3.65
N VAL A 149 -9.22 -2.49 4.77
CA VAL A 149 -9.68 -3.78 5.35
C VAL A 149 -11.16 -3.74 5.70
N LYS A 150 -11.62 -2.62 6.28
CA LYS A 150 -13.04 -2.42 6.61
C LYS A 150 -13.93 -2.48 5.36
N GLU A 151 -13.54 -1.81 4.29
CA GLU A 151 -14.30 -1.79 3.03
C GLU A 151 -14.38 -3.19 2.40
N ILE A 152 -13.28 -3.95 2.37
CA ILE A 152 -13.27 -5.34 1.91
C ILE A 152 -14.23 -6.19 2.76
N ARG A 153 -14.15 -6.05 4.08
CA ARG A 153 -15.01 -6.78 4.99
C ARG A 153 -16.50 -6.47 4.76
N GLU A 154 -16.83 -5.21 4.63
CA GLU A 154 -18.20 -4.77 4.38
C GLU A 154 -18.73 -5.32 3.05
N THR A 155 -17.92 -5.30 2.00
CA THR A 155 -18.23 -5.87 0.69
C THR A 155 -18.51 -7.36 0.77
N ILE A 156 -17.65 -8.13 1.44
CA ILE A 156 -17.83 -9.59 1.59
C ILE A 156 -19.10 -9.90 2.40
N LYS A 157 -19.25 -9.26 3.56
CA LYS A 157 -20.37 -9.53 4.47
C LYS A 157 -21.72 -9.09 3.93
N ALA A 158 -21.75 -8.16 2.99
CA ALA A 158 -23.00 -7.77 2.29
C ALA A 158 -23.47 -8.86 1.30
N ILE A 159 -22.55 -9.68 0.77
CA ILE A 159 -22.86 -10.74 -0.22
C ILE A 159 -23.00 -12.09 0.47
N LYS A 160 -22.02 -12.47 1.30
CA LYS A 160 -21.97 -13.72 2.06
C LYS A 160 -21.65 -13.45 3.53
N PRO A 161 -22.65 -13.23 4.39
CA PRO A 161 -22.44 -12.90 5.81
C PRO A 161 -21.69 -13.98 6.60
N GLU A 162 -21.77 -15.24 6.17
CA GLU A 162 -21.17 -16.42 6.81
C GLU A 162 -19.67 -16.56 6.53
N VAL A 163 -19.14 -16.00 5.45
CA VAL A 163 -17.72 -16.14 5.09
C VAL A 163 -16.84 -15.49 6.16
N ASP A 164 -15.91 -16.27 6.73
CA ASP A 164 -14.93 -15.75 7.66
C ASP A 164 -13.90 -14.88 6.97
N ILE A 165 -13.46 -13.82 7.66
CA ILE A 165 -12.45 -12.91 7.13
C ILE A 165 -11.26 -12.92 8.07
N GLU A 166 -10.14 -13.34 7.53
CA GLU A 166 -8.88 -13.44 8.22
C GLU A 166 -7.89 -12.41 7.67
N TYR A 167 -7.02 -11.96 8.53
CA TYR A 167 -5.93 -11.06 8.16
C TYR A 167 -4.60 -11.72 8.47
N TRP A 168 -3.78 -11.91 7.44
CA TRP A 168 -2.45 -12.44 7.64
C TRP A 168 -1.52 -11.35 8.17
N ALA A 169 -1.44 -11.26 9.48
CA ALA A 169 -0.55 -10.35 10.18
C ALA A 169 0.84 -10.97 10.34
N ALA A 170 1.86 -10.12 10.28
CA ALA A 170 3.23 -10.55 10.56
C ALA A 170 3.35 -11.03 12.01
N ALA A 171 3.95 -12.20 12.20
CA ALA A 171 4.14 -12.81 13.53
C ALA A 171 5.27 -12.17 14.36
N TRP A 172 5.93 -11.15 13.83
CA TRP A 172 6.95 -10.34 14.49
C TRP A 172 6.39 -9.01 14.97
N TRP A 173 7.18 -8.26 15.69
CA TRP A 173 6.82 -6.99 16.30
C TRP A 173 5.88 -6.11 15.46
N PRO A 174 4.97 -5.36 16.11
CA PRO A 174 4.14 -4.40 15.41
C PRO A 174 5.02 -3.46 14.60
N LEU A 175 4.72 -3.38 13.31
CA LEU A 175 5.42 -2.54 12.36
C LEU A 175 4.49 -1.39 11.92
N PRO A 176 4.28 -0.37 12.78
CA PRO A 176 3.36 0.72 12.47
C PRO A 176 3.69 1.42 11.15
N HIS A 177 4.98 1.42 10.78
CA HIS A 177 5.43 1.98 9.52
C HIS A 177 4.94 1.23 8.26
N THR A 178 4.40 0.02 8.40
CA THR A 178 3.72 -0.68 7.29
C THR A 178 2.21 -0.49 7.29
N GLY A 179 1.67 0.30 8.23
CA GLY A 179 0.24 0.44 8.47
C GLY A 179 -0.36 -0.67 9.33
N GLN A 180 0.47 -1.53 9.88
CA GLN A 180 0.07 -2.56 10.83
C GLN A 180 0.32 -2.05 12.25
N ASN A 181 -0.75 -1.64 12.89
CA ASN A 181 -0.74 -1.21 14.29
C ASN A 181 -1.75 -2.07 15.05
N TRP A 182 -1.22 -2.95 15.91
CA TRP A 182 -2.02 -3.86 16.74
C TRP A 182 -2.48 -3.16 18.02
#